data_43576ca27c1f9fa751b00e87cbb46386
#
_entry.id   43576ca27c1f9fa751b00e87cbb46386
#
_cell.length_a   1.000
_cell.length_b   1.000
_cell.length_c   1.000
_cell.angle_alpha   90.00
_cell.angle_beta   90.00
_cell.angle_gamma   90.00
#
_symmetry.space_group_name_H-M   'P 1'
#
loop_
_entity.id
_entity.type
_entity.pdbx_description
1 polymer ?
#
loop_
_entity_poly.entity_id
_entity_poly.type
_entity_poly.pdbx_seq_one_letter_code
_entity_poly.pdbx_strand_id
1 'polypeptide(L)'
;MTVNSPARPISYSRRLKRLWLSWLWLVHLSRAARRSAKNKDISHTAKLMQQVSQQLLDALNVRVELHGKIPEDLNGLLVVANHTSWLDILAMASVHPMQFIAKQEIKSWPVLGKIVVAMGTLFINRAQRKDTAKINAMITEELHLGGTVAFFPEA
;
A
#
# COMPACT_ATOMS: atom_id res chain seq x y z
N MET A 1 0.48 -25.43 28.33
CA MET A 1 0.12 -24.11 28.91
C MET A 1 1.28 -23.16 28.68
N THR A 2 1.23 -22.36 27.63
CA THR A 2 2.23 -21.32 27.34
C THR A 2 1.77 -20.03 28.00
N VAL A 3 2.46 -19.64 29.07
CA VAL A 3 2.22 -18.37 29.77
C VAL A 3 2.72 -17.25 28.87
N ASN A 4 1.78 -16.51 28.25
CA ASN A 4 2.07 -15.27 27.53
C ASN A 4 2.54 -14.22 28.55
N SER A 5 3.82 -13.96 28.61
CA SER A 5 4.37 -12.84 29.37
C SER A 5 3.79 -11.53 28.83
N PRO A 6 3.22 -10.65 29.66
CA PRO A 6 2.69 -9.37 29.18
C PRO A 6 3.82 -8.54 28.54
N ALA A 7 3.57 -8.07 27.33
CA ALA A 7 4.50 -7.23 26.61
C ALA A 7 4.88 -6.01 27.46
N ARG A 8 6.18 -5.79 27.68
CA ARG A 8 6.67 -4.64 28.47
C ARG A 8 6.21 -3.32 27.82
N PRO A 9 5.67 -2.38 28.58
CA PRO A 9 5.21 -1.11 28.04
C PRO A 9 6.38 -0.37 27.35
N ILE A 10 6.15 0.03 26.11
CA ILE A 10 7.16 0.78 25.34
C ILE A 10 7.35 2.14 26.00
N SER A 11 8.59 2.50 26.35
CA SER A 11 8.95 3.80 26.92
C SER A 11 8.44 4.96 26.05
N TYR A 12 7.96 6.03 26.67
CA TYR A 12 7.41 7.22 26.01
C TYR A 12 8.40 7.83 25.01
N SER A 13 9.67 7.85 25.33
CA SER A 13 10.76 8.33 24.47
C SER A 13 10.90 7.49 23.17
N ARG A 14 10.72 6.17 23.27
CA ARG A 14 10.73 5.29 22.08
C ARG A 14 9.50 5.51 21.20
N ARG A 15 8.34 5.79 21.79
CA ARG A 15 7.11 6.13 21.02
C ARG A 15 7.29 7.44 20.26
N LEU A 16 7.79 8.48 20.90
CA LEU A 16 8.07 9.78 20.28
C LEU A 16 9.11 9.66 19.17
N LYS A 17 10.19 8.92 19.39
CA LYS A 17 11.24 8.68 18.38
C LYS A 17 10.66 7.94 17.14
N ARG A 18 9.80 6.95 17.35
CA ARG A 18 9.12 6.23 16.24
C ARG A 18 8.17 7.14 15.46
N LEU A 19 7.35 7.94 16.15
CA LEU A 19 6.47 8.90 15.51
C LEU A 19 7.26 9.94 14.71
N TRP A 20 8.36 10.44 15.26
CA TRP A 20 9.24 11.40 14.57
C TRP A 20 9.91 10.80 13.33
N LEU A 21 10.41 9.58 13.44
CA LEU A 21 10.98 8.83 12.31
C LEU A 21 9.92 8.54 11.24
N SER A 22 8.71 8.14 11.63
CA SER A 22 7.59 7.92 10.70
C SER A 22 7.20 9.21 9.98
N TRP A 23 7.22 10.35 10.68
CA TRP A 23 6.94 11.65 10.10
C TRP A 23 8.04 12.10 9.11
N LEU A 24 9.31 12.01 9.48
CA LEU A 24 10.43 12.27 8.56
C LEU A 24 10.34 11.40 7.31
N TRP A 25 9.96 10.16 7.51
CA TRP A 25 9.81 9.18 6.48
C TRP A 25 8.66 9.52 5.51
N LEU A 26 7.50 9.94 6.03
CA LEU A 26 6.37 10.46 5.25
C LEU A 26 6.79 11.69 4.40
N VAL A 27 7.61 12.57 4.95
CA VAL A 27 8.15 13.72 4.21
C VAL A 27 9.10 13.27 3.10
N HIS A 28 10.00 12.33 3.37
CA HIS A 28 10.89 11.75 2.36
C HIS A 28 10.12 11.06 1.24
N LEU A 29 9.12 10.26 1.60
CA LEU A 29 8.26 9.57 0.66
C LEU A 29 7.48 10.55 -0.22
N SER A 30 6.90 11.61 0.37
CA SER A 30 6.18 12.63 -0.39
C SER A 30 7.07 13.35 -1.41
N ARG A 31 8.35 13.53 -1.11
CA ARG A 31 9.34 14.10 -2.04
C ARG A 31 9.71 13.13 -3.14
N ALA A 32 9.93 11.86 -2.80
CA ALA A 32 10.25 10.80 -3.76
C ALA A 32 9.08 10.55 -4.72
N ALA A 33 7.85 10.46 -4.19
CA ALA A 33 6.62 10.32 -4.96
C ALA A 33 6.41 11.47 -5.96
N ARG A 34 6.71 12.73 -5.56
CA ARG A 34 6.64 13.88 -6.49
C ARG A 34 7.67 13.79 -7.61
N ARG A 35 8.87 13.25 -7.34
CA ARG A 35 9.90 13.05 -8.37
C ARG A 35 9.52 11.95 -9.35
N SER A 36 8.98 10.84 -8.84
CA SER A 36 8.54 9.69 -9.64
C SER A 36 7.32 10.04 -10.51
N ALA A 37 6.33 10.76 -9.98
CA ALA A 37 5.18 11.24 -10.75
C ALA A 37 5.57 12.11 -11.97
N LYS A 38 6.74 12.75 -11.92
CA LYS A 38 7.28 13.55 -13.03
C LYS A 38 7.91 12.70 -14.13
N ASN A 39 8.37 11.49 -13.81
CA ASN A 39 9.13 10.63 -14.73
C ASN A 39 8.28 9.53 -15.40
N LYS A 40 7.01 9.35 -15.04
CA LYS A 40 6.10 8.30 -15.57
C LYS A 40 6.68 6.86 -15.57
N ASP A 41 7.72 6.59 -14.78
CA ASP A 41 8.32 5.28 -14.67
C ASP A 41 7.60 4.45 -13.61
N ILE A 42 6.64 3.64 -14.06
CA ILE A 42 5.79 2.80 -13.22
C ILE A 42 6.64 1.76 -12.46
N SER A 43 7.66 1.20 -13.11
CA SER A 43 8.51 0.17 -12.49
C SER A 43 9.35 0.71 -11.33
N HIS A 44 9.87 1.91 -11.48
CA HIS A 44 10.60 2.61 -10.42
C HIS A 44 9.70 2.97 -9.24
N THR A 45 8.47 3.43 -9.52
CA THR A 45 7.48 3.78 -8.50
C THR A 45 7.05 2.55 -7.70
N ALA A 46 6.85 1.42 -8.38
CA ALA A 46 6.46 0.16 -7.77
C ALA A 46 7.55 -0.38 -6.80
N LYS A 47 8.81 -0.38 -7.24
CA LYS A 47 9.95 -0.77 -6.38
C LYS A 47 10.12 0.16 -5.19
N LEU A 48 9.96 1.46 -5.41
CA LEU A 48 10.00 2.45 -4.33
C LEU A 48 8.90 2.17 -3.30
N MET A 49 7.67 1.85 -3.74
CA MET A 49 6.58 1.50 -2.86
C MET A 49 6.89 0.28 -2.01
N GLN A 50 7.45 -0.77 -2.60
CA GLN A 50 7.83 -1.98 -1.87
C GLN A 50 8.86 -1.68 -0.77
N GLN A 51 9.96 -0.99 -1.12
CA GLN A 51 10.99 -0.60 -0.16
C GLN A 51 10.44 0.23 0.98
N VAL A 52 9.57 1.16 0.65
CA VAL A 52 8.90 2.07 1.54
C VAL A 52 8.02 1.33 2.51
N SER A 53 7.23 0.39 2.02
CA SER A 53 6.35 -0.42 2.85
C SER A 53 7.15 -1.29 3.82
N GLN A 54 8.24 -1.92 3.37
CA GLN A 54 9.14 -2.69 4.22
C GLN A 54 9.72 -1.85 5.35
N GLN A 55 10.31 -0.69 5.02
CA GLN A 55 10.91 0.20 6.02
C GLN A 55 9.89 0.72 7.04
N LEU A 56 8.65 1.00 6.60
CA LEU A 56 7.61 1.47 7.51
C LEU A 56 7.12 0.35 8.44
N LEU A 57 6.98 -0.87 7.95
CA LEU A 57 6.65 -2.04 8.77
C LEU A 57 7.75 -2.29 9.80
N ASP A 58 9.02 -2.22 9.42
CA ASP A 58 10.17 -2.35 10.33
C ASP A 58 10.16 -1.26 11.40
N ALA A 59 9.90 0.00 11.02
CA ALA A 59 9.82 1.12 11.96
C ALA A 59 8.67 0.94 12.98
N LEU A 60 7.56 0.33 12.54
CA LEU A 60 6.42 -0.01 13.39
C LEU A 60 6.64 -1.29 14.19
N ASN A 61 7.73 -2.02 13.93
CA ASN A 61 8.03 -3.34 14.51
C ASN A 61 6.95 -4.36 14.15
N VAL A 62 6.44 -4.31 12.92
CA VAL A 62 5.49 -5.26 12.34
C VAL A 62 6.24 -6.24 11.47
N ARG A 63 6.08 -7.54 11.74
CA ARG A 63 6.64 -8.62 10.93
C ARG A 63 5.54 -9.17 10.01
N VAL A 64 5.86 -9.31 8.74
CA VAL A 64 5.00 -9.99 7.76
C VAL A 64 5.46 -11.44 7.65
N GLU A 65 4.54 -12.37 7.87
CA GLU A 65 4.76 -13.80 7.70
C GLU A 65 3.95 -14.30 6.51
N LEU A 66 4.63 -14.94 5.56
CA LEU A 66 4.00 -15.50 4.38
C LEU A 66 3.76 -16.99 4.59
N HIS A 67 2.50 -17.39 4.49
CA HIS A 67 2.10 -18.80 4.51
C HIS A 67 1.55 -19.17 3.14
N GLY A 68 2.19 -20.12 2.45
CA GLY A 68 1.80 -20.56 1.12
C GLY A 68 2.89 -20.34 0.08
N LYS A 69 2.49 -20.38 -1.18
CA LYS A 69 3.40 -20.17 -2.32
C LYS A 69 2.97 -18.90 -3.08
N ILE A 70 3.92 -18.04 -3.34
CA ILE A 70 3.73 -16.93 -4.28
C ILE A 70 3.86 -17.52 -5.69
N PRO A 71 2.95 -17.21 -6.62
CA PRO A 71 3.11 -17.61 -8.03
C PRO A 71 4.45 -17.10 -8.59
N GLU A 72 5.08 -17.90 -9.45
CA GLU A 72 6.34 -17.50 -10.11
C GLU A 72 6.12 -16.34 -11.07
N ASP A 73 4.98 -16.34 -11.77
CA ASP A 73 4.55 -15.24 -12.63
C ASP A 73 3.46 -14.43 -11.94
N LEU A 74 3.74 -13.15 -11.69
CA LEU A 74 2.85 -12.19 -11.08
C LEU A 74 2.33 -11.15 -12.09
N ASN A 75 2.61 -11.33 -13.38
CA ASN A 75 2.12 -10.45 -14.42
C ASN A 75 0.62 -10.65 -14.65
N GLY A 76 -0.13 -9.56 -14.68
CA GLY A 76 -1.56 -9.61 -14.91
C GLY A 76 -2.36 -10.27 -13.78
N LEU A 77 -1.87 -10.18 -12.54
CA LEU A 77 -2.48 -10.84 -11.39
C LEU A 77 -3.47 -9.93 -10.66
N LEU A 78 -4.68 -10.43 -10.45
CA LEU A 78 -5.64 -9.83 -9.52
C LEU A 78 -5.56 -10.53 -8.15
N VAL A 79 -5.15 -9.78 -7.13
CA VAL A 79 -5.09 -10.25 -5.75
C VAL A 79 -6.33 -9.80 -5.01
N VAL A 80 -7.08 -10.74 -4.46
CA VAL A 80 -8.27 -10.46 -3.66
C VAL A 80 -7.99 -10.81 -2.21
N ALA A 81 -8.23 -9.88 -1.31
CA ALA A 81 -7.99 -10.07 0.13
C ALA A 81 -9.07 -9.38 0.98
N ASN A 82 -9.26 -9.87 2.19
CA ASN A 82 -10.00 -9.14 3.22
C ASN A 82 -9.20 -7.94 3.73
N HIS A 83 -9.89 -6.91 4.23
CA HIS A 83 -9.28 -5.65 4.66
C HIS A 83 -9.71 -5.29 6.07
N THR A 84 -8.77 -5.30 6.99
CA THR A 84 -9.01 -5.00 8.40
C THR A 84 -8.29 -3.74 8.87
N SER A 85 -7.19 -3.37 8.20
CA SER A 85 -6.33 -2.27 8.62
C SER A 85 -5.56 -1.68 7.43
N TRP A 86 -5.21 -0.40 7.54
CA TRP A 86 -4.28 0.24 6.60
C TRP A 86 -2.91 -0.46 6.52
N LEU A 87 -2.55 -1.26 7.53
CA LEU A 87 -1.34 -2.08 7.53
C LEU A 87 -1.38 -3.17 6.45
N ASP A 88 -2.56 -3.63 6.05
CA ASP A 88 -2.72 -4.67 5.02
C ASP A 88 -2.12 -4.19 3.68
N ILE A 89 -2.31 -2.91 3.36
CA ILE A 89 -1.74 -2.29 2.17
C ILE A 89 -0.20 -2.34 2.21
N LEU A 90 0.39 -2.01 3.36
CA LEU A 90 1.84 -2.06 3.53
C LEU A 90 2.36 -3.49 3.51
N ALA A 91 1.68 -4.41 4.19
CA ALA A 91 2.07 -5.82 4.22
C ALA A 91 2.09 -6.41 2.82
N MET A 92 1.03 -6.23 2.04
CA MET A 92 0.95 -6.72 0.66
C MET A 92 1.98 -6.04 -0.24
N ALA A 93 2.08 -4.72 -0.18
CA ALA A 93 3.05 -3.97 -0.98
C ALA A 93 4.51 -4.28 -0.64
N SER A 94 4.81 -4.69 0.60
CA SER A 94 6.16 -5.09 0.99
C SER A 94 6.59 -6.41 0.36
N VAL A 95 5.64 -7.28 0.05
CA VAL A 95 5.88 -8.57 -0.59
C VAL A 95 6.06 -8.42 -2.09
N HIS A 96 5.12 -7.74 -2.74
CA HIS A 96 5.15 -7.51 -4.18
C HIS A 96 4.56 -6.14 -4.52
N PRO A 97 5.19 -5.41 -5.46
CA PRO A 97 4.63 -4.17 -5.97
C PRO A 97 3.28 -4.40 -6.63
N MET A 98 2.25 -3.68 -6.20
CA MET A 98 0.90 -3.80 -6.75
C MET A 98 0.14 -2.48 -6.67
N GLN A 99 -0.83 -2.31 -7.53
CA GLN A 99 -1.75 -1.18 -7.48
C GLN A 99 -2.95 -1.54 -6.60
N PHE A 100 -3.38 -0.58 -5.79
CA PHE A 100 -4.55 -0.74 -4.92
C PHE A 100 -5.75 0.01 -5.46
N ILE A 101 -6.93 -0.46 -5.14
CA ILE A 101 -8.18 0.25 -5.41
C ILE A 101 -8.60 0.98 -4.14
N ALA A 102 -8.80 2.28 -4.22
CA ALA A 102 -9.15 3.12 -3.08
C ALA A 102 -10.36 4.02 -3.38
N LYS A 103 -11.02 4.47 -2.30
CA LYS A 103 -12.11 5.44 -2.41
C LYS A 103 -11.60 6.80 -2.92
N GLN A 104 -12.38 7.45 -3.76
CA GLN A 104 -12.04 8.75 -4.37
C GLN A 104 -11.69 9.82 -3.32
N GLU A 105 -12.33 9.77 -2.15
CA GLU A 105 -12.16 10.73 -1.06
C GLU A 105 -10.73 10.74 -0.50
N ILE A 106 -10.04 9.57 -0.53
CA ILE A 106 -8.66 9.45 -0.05
C ILE A 106 -7.70 10.33 -0.85
N LYS A 107 -8.01 10.58 -2.13
CA LYS A 107 -7.22 11.44 -3.01
C LYS A 107 -7.06 12.86 -2.46
N SER A 108 -8.08 13.35 -1.74
CA SER A 108 -8.09 14.71 -1.17
C SER A 108 -7.41 14.81 0.20
N TRP A 109 -7.01 13.68 0.81
CA TRP A 109 -6.36 13.69 2.12
C TRP A 109 -4.99 14.37 2.04
N PRO A 110 -4.69 15.25 3.01
CA PRO A 110 -3.39 15.90 3.06
C PRO A 110 -2.28 14.85 3.22
N VAL A 111 -1.19 15.01 2.47
CA VAL A 111 -0.02 14.11 2.43
C VAL A 111 -0.36 12.74 1.85
N LEU A 112 -1.24 11.95 2.49
CA LEU A 112 -1.58 10.58 2.07
C LEU A 112 -2.17 10.56 0.65
N GLY A 113 -3.08 11.48 0.31
CA GLY A 113 -3.66 11.55 -1.03
C GLY A 113 -2.60 11.69 -2.14
N LYS A 114 -1.59 12.52 -1.90
CA LYS A 114 -0.47 12.69 -2.86
C LYS A 114 0.38 11.42 -3.00
N ILE A 115 0.57 10.70 -1.91
CA ILE A 115 1.33 9.45 -1.87
C ILE A 115 0.59 8.40 -2.68
N VAL A 116 -0.68 8.12 -2.37
CA VAL A 116 -1.45 7.07 -3.04
C VAL A 116 -1.66 7.36 -4.53
N VAL A 117 -1.82 8.64 -4.91
CA VAL A 117 -1.84 9.04 -6.34
C VAL A 117 -0.51 8.73 -7.03
N ALA A 118 0.61 9.05 -6.39
CA ALA A 118 1.93 8.78 -6.95
C ALA A 118 2.24 7.28 -7.03
N MET A 119 1.59 6.46 -6.22
CA MET A 119 1.68 5.00 -6.20
C MET A 119 0.82 4.32 -7.27
N GLY A 120 0.16 5.09 -8.14
CA GLY A 120 -0.69 4.53 -9.20
C GLY A 120 -2.00 3.92 -8.68
N THR A 121 -2.46 4.30 -7.48
CA THR A 121 -3.72 3.80 -6.92
C THR A 121 -4.90 4.09 -7.85
N LEU A 122 -5.72 3.09 -8.09
CA LEU A 122 -6.96 3.20 -8.86
C LEU A 122 -8.07 3.73 -7.96
N PHE A 123 -8.68 4.87 -8.33
CA PHE A 123 -9.71 5.49 -7.50
C PHE A 123 -11.11 5.20 -8.01
N ILE A 124 -12.01 4.84 -7.08
CA ILE A 124 -13.42 4.55 -7.36
C ILE A 124 -14.34 5.45 -6.55
N ASN A 125 -15.38 5.95 -7.18
CA ASN A 125 -16.52 6.57 -6.52
C ASN A 125 -17.67 5.55 -6.41
N ARG A 126 -17.83 4.91 -5.26
CA ARG A 126 -18.83 3.86 -5.04
C ARG A 126 -20.29 4.37 -5.04
N ALA A 127 -20.50 5.67 -4.96
CA ALA A 127 -21.85 6.27 -4.99
C ALA A 127 -22.52 6.16 -6.37
N GLN A 128 -21.76 5.88 -7.42
CA GLN A 128 -22.25 5.83 -8.79
C GLN A 128 -22.09 4.43 -9.41
N ARG A 129 -23.21 3.78 -9.77
CA ARG A 129 -23.20 2.47 -10.46
C ARG A 129 -22.39 2.48 -11.77
N LYS A 130 -22.30 3.63 -12.44
CA LYS A 130 -21.50 3.81 -13.67
C LYS A 130 -20.00 3.65 -13.43
N ASP A 131 -19.54 3.88 -12.21
CA ASP A 131 -18.12 3.74 -11.88
C ASP A 131 -17.66 2.27 -11.76
N THR A 132 -18.59 1.32 -11.58
CA THR A 132 -18.24 -0.11 -11.58
C THR A 132 -17.72 -0.56 -12.95
N ALA A 133 -18.35 -0.15 -14.03
CA ALA A 133 -17.87 -0.46 -15.38
C ALA A 133 -16.52 0.21 -15.66
N LYS A 134 -16.34 1.45 -15.20
CA LYS A 134 -15.08 2.19 -15.35
C LYS A 134 -13.94 1.54 -14.58
N ILE A 135 -14.18 1.14 -13.31
CA ILE A 135 -13.14 0.48 -12.52
C ILE A 135 -12.78 -0.88 -13.11
N ASN A 136 -13.75 -1.65 -13.60
CA ASN A 136 -13.47 -2.91 -14.26
C ASN A 136 -12.61 -2.71 -15.51
N ALA A 137 -12.90 -1.70 -16.32
CA ALA A 137 -12.08 -1.37 -17.48
C ALA A 137 -10.64 -0.98 -17.07
N MET A 138 -10.47 -0.17 -16.02
CA MET A 138 -9.15 0.22 -15.51
C MET A 138 -8.38 -1.00 -14.97
N ILE A 139 -9.02 -1.88 -14.22
CA ILE A 139 -8.40 -3.11 -13.73
C ILE A 139 -7.97 -3.98 -14.91
N THR A 140 -8.88 -4.19 -15.88
CA THR A 140 -8.59 -5.00 -17.06
C THR A 140 -7.41 -4.45 -17.85
N GLU A 141 -7.36 -3.15 -18.08
CA GLU A 141 -6.24 -2.48 -18.75
C GLU A 141 -4.93 -2.71 -18.01
N GLU A 142 -4.91 -2.51 -16.67
CA GLU A 142 -3.71 -2.70 -15.87
C GLU A 142 -3.22 -4.15 -15.89
N LEU A 143 -4.12 -5.12 -15.79
CA LEU A 143 -3.80 -6.54 -15.86
C LEU A 143 -3.26 -6.91 -17.25
N HIS A 144 -3.81 -6.37 -18.33
CA HIS A 144 -3.30 -6.59 -19.69
C HIS A 144 -1.91 -6.01 -19.91
N LEU A 145 -1.57 -4.93 -19.20
CA LEU A 145 -0.21 -4.34 -19.22
C LEU A 145 0.78 -5.13 -18.35
N GLY A 146 0.35 -6.24 -17.75
CA GLY A 146 1.17 -7.07 -16.86
C GLY A 146 1.25 -6.55 -15.42
N GLY A 147 0.45 -5.54 -15.07
CA GLY A 147 0.39 -5.01 -13.70
C GLY A 147 -0.30 -5.97 -12.73
N THR A 148 0.01 -5.84 -11.45
CA THR A 148 -0.69 -6.55 -10.38
C THR A 148 -1.64 -5.59 -9.68
N VAL A 149 -2.91 -5.97 -9.52
CA VAL A 149 -3.94 -5.17 -8.86
C VAL A 149 -4.43 -5.88 -7.60
N ALA A 150 -4.48 -5.16 -6.49
CA ALA A 150 -5.06 -5.64 -5.24
C ALA A 150 -6.45 -5.04 -5.01
N PHE A 151 -7.40 -5.91 -4.70
CA PHE A 151 -8.79 -5.56 -4.45
C PHE A 151 -9.26 -6.07 -3.09
N PHE A 152 -9.91 -5.18 -2.34
CA PHE A 152 -10.54 -5.48 -1.06
C PHE A 152 -12.06 -5.36 -1.21
N PRO A 153 -12.80 -6.47 -1.36
CA PRO A 153 -14.24 -6.43 -1.61
C PRO A 153 -15.06 -5.77 -0.50
N GLU A 154 -14.57 -5.86 0.74
CA GLU A 154 -15.24 -5.38 1.95
C GLU A 154 -14.91 -3.92 2.30
N ALA A 155 -13.96 -3.29 1.63
CA ALA A 155 -13.48 -1.95 1.96
C ALA A 155 -14.32 -0.81 1.39
#